data_a5f8b55ca46d3c1a028a9d3eb775229a
#
_entry.id   a5f8b55ca46d3c1a028a9d3eb775229a
#
_cell.length_a   1.000
_cell.length_b   1.000
_cell.length_c   1.000
_cell.angle_alpha   90.00
_cell.angle_beta   90.00
_cell.angle_gamma   90.00
#
_symmetry.space_group_name_H-M   'P 1'
#
loop_
_entity.id
_entity.type
_entity.pdbx_description
1 polymer ?
#
loop_
_entity_poly.entity_id
_entity_poly.type
_entity_poly.pdbx_seq_one_letter_code
_entity_poly.pdbx_strand_id
1 'polypeptide(L)'
;IKTFLPLFSLEPNEKILNTYLSLAQMEDEIKTYVLKEEVSRSNIRRLSAFTPDDRMAILSLISPLKLGENRLRETLTFLEEISRRNQCSARDIVGRPEIQAILSQKELTSSQKAERVKKVLKDLRYPKMHQMEEEFEKKKRDLNLPSNVSLHHPPFFEGRGLKIEFQFETMKEYRAIMKSLSNLADKKEFEEML
;
A
#
# COMPACT_ATOMS: atom_id res chain seq x y z
N ILE A 1 27.39 -13.67 -24.36
CA ILE A 1 27.20 -12.99 -23.08
C ILE A 1 28.48 -12.32 -22.63
N LYS A 2 29.60 -13.08 -22.46
CA LYS A 2 30.89 -12.58 -22.00
C LYS A 2 31.54 -11.51 -22.92
N THR A 3 31.19 -11.50 -24.19
CA THR A 3 31.75 -10.61 -25.20
C THR A 3 30.89 -9.38 -25.43
N PHE A 4 29.54 -9.50 -25.35
CA PHE A 4 28.62 -8.41 -25.73
C PHE A 4 28.16 -7.54 -24.56
N LEU A 5 27.84 -8.13 -23.40
CA LEU A 5 27.35 -7.33 -22.27
C LEU A 5 28.35 -6.29 -21.74
N PRO A 6 29.67 -6.57 -21.68
CA PRO A 6 30.67 -5.56 -21.31
C PRO A 6 30.74 -4.35 -22.24
N LEU A 7 30.37 -4.47 -23.53
CA LEU A 7 30.30 -3.35 -24.47
C LEU A 7 29.26 -2.31 -24.05
N PHE A 8 28.28 -2.70 -23.25
CA PHE A 8 27.24 -1.83 -22.70
C PHE A 8 27.48 -1.54 -21.22
N SER A 9 28.68 -1.75 -20.71
CA SER A 9 29.03 -1.59 -19.28
C SER A 9 28.17 -2.46 -18.37
N LEU A 10 27.74 -3.62 -18.86
CA LEU A 10 26.94 -4.60 -18.12
C LEU A 10 27.80 -5.82 -17.74
N GLU A 11 27.56 -6.34 -16.55
CA GLU A 11 28.17 -7.60 -16.13
C GLU A 11 27.74 -8.75 -17.06
N PRO A 12 28.65 -9.70 -17.38
CA PRO A 12 28.36 -10.84 -18.25
C PRO A 12 27.51 -11.89 -17.50
N ASN A 13 26.31 -11.55 -17.14
CA ASN A 13 25.36 -12.34 -16.36
C ASN A 13 24.11 -12.64 -17.19
N GLU A 14 23.72 -13.89 -17.25
CA GLU A 14 22.56 -14.37 -18.01
C GLU A 14 21.25 -13.77 -17.50
N LYS A 15 21.11 -13.57 -16.17
CA LYS A 15 19.90 -12.92 -15.60
C LYS A 15 19.75 -11.48 -16.09
N ILE A 16 20.88 -10.78 -16.27
CA ILE A 16 20.88 -9.40 -16.81
C ILE A 16 20.44 -9.44 -18.27
N LEU A 17 21.03 -10.33 -19.08
CA LEU A 17 20.65 -10.50 -20.49
C LEU A 17 19.14 -10.79 -20.61
N ASN A 18 18.65 -11.79 -19.88
CA ASN A 18 17.24 -12.20 -19.92
C ASN A 18 16.28 -11.07 -19.51
N THR A 19 16.67 -10.21 -18.56
CA THR A 19 15.87 -9.04 -18.19
C THR A 19 15.74 -8.05 -19.36
N TYR A 20 16.82 -7.76 -20.07
CA TYR A 20 16.78 -6.84 -21.21
C TYR A 20 16.11 -7.47 -22.44
N LEU A 21 16.25 -8.77 -22.66
CA LEU A 21 15.51 -9.49 -23.71
C LEU A 21 14.00 -9.47 -23.42
N SER A 22 13.60 -9.67 -22.16
CA SER A 22 12.19 -9.55 -21.76
C SER A 22 11.67 -8.13 -21.98
N LEU A 23 12.46 -7.09 -21.61
CA LEU A 23 12.09 -5.71 -21.87
C LEU A 23 11.94 -5.43 -23.38
N ALA A 24 12.84 -5.95 -24.21
CA ALA A 24 12.78 -5.75 -25.66
C ALA A 24 11.50 -6.33 -26.29
N GLN A 25 10.91 -7.34 -25.66
CA GLN A 25 9.65 -7.97 -26.08
C GLN A 25 8.38 -7.32 -25.51
N MET A 26 8.51 -6.34 -24.60
CA MET A 26 7.36 -5.62 -24.06
C MET A 26 6.83 -4.57 -25.05
N GLU A 27 5.69 -4.01 -24.70
CA GLU A 27 5.02 -2.91 -25.41
C GLU A 27 5.91 -1.66 -25.44
N ASP A 28 5.83 -0.86 -26.51
CA ASP A 28 6.69 0.32 -26.68
C ASP A 28 6.43 1.39 -25.64
N GLU A 29 5.20 1.48 -25.13
CA GLU A 29 4.82 2.38 -24.04
C GLU A 29 5.52 1.98 -22.74
N ILE A 30 5.63 0.69 -22.45
CA ILE A 30 6.38 0.17 -21.29
C ILE A 30 7.86 0.47 -21.42
N LYS A 31 8.46 0.23 -22.61
CA LYS A 31 9.86 0.56 -22.89
C LYS A 31 10.14 2.05 -22.67
N THR A 32 9.25 2.90 -23.19
CA THR A 32 9.34 4.36 -23.04
C THR A 32 9.28 4.75 -21.57
N TYR A 33 8.34 4.20 -20.80
CA TYR A 33 8.23 4.44 -19.37
C TYR A 33 9.50 4.00 -18.62
N VAL A 34 9.99 2.79 -18.89
CA VAL A 34 11.20 2.24 -18.27
C VAL A 34 12.41 3.12 -18.49
N LEU A 35 12.59 3.63 -19.72
CA LEU A 35 13.70 4.52 -20.05
C LEU A 35 13.56 5.90 -19.42
N LYS A 36 12.36 6.47 -19.44
CA LYS A 36 12.09 7.81 -18.92
C LYS A 36 12.21 7.89 -17.41
N GLU A 37 11.71 6.90 -16.71
CA GLU A 37 11.68 6.87 -15.24
C GLU A 37 12.88 6.07 -14.66
N GLU A 38 13.85 5.68 -15.49
CA GLU A 38 15.07 4.93 -15.11
C GLU A 38 14.77 3.71 -14.24
N VAL A 39 13.73 2.94 -14.64
CA VAL A 39 13.23 1.81 -13.86
C VAL A 39 14.31 0.75 -13.69
N SER A 40 14.52 0.30 -12.47
CA SER A 40 15.54 -0.71 -12.16
C SER A 40 15.25 -2.07 -12.81
N ARG A 41 16.32 -2.84 -13.02
CA ARG A 41 16.24 -4.22 -13.52
C ARG A 41 15.32 -5.12 -12.69
N SER A 42 15.27 -4.88 -11.38
CA SER A 42 14.37 -5.60 -10.47
C SER A 42 12.90 -5.38 -10.81
N ASN A 43 12.50 -4.12 -11.06
CA ASN A 43 11.14 -3.78 -11.41
C ASN A 43 10.80 -4.14 -12.87
N ILE A 44 11.75 -4.05 -13.81
CA ILE A 44 11.58 -4.56 -15.18
C ILE A 44 11.24 -6.06 -15.15
N ARG A 45 11.97 -6.85 -14.37
CA ARG A 45 11.69 -8.29 -14.24
C ARG A 45 10.32 -8.57 -13.61
N ARG A 46 9.85 -7.73 -12.64
CA ARG A 46 8.50 -7.85 -12.11
C ARG A 46 7.44 -7.54 -13.17
N LEU A 47 7.64 -6.48 -13.95
CA LEU A 47 6.75 -6.15 -15.07
C LEU A 47 6.68 -7.28 -16.10
N SER A 48 7.79 -7.97 -16.37
CA SER A 48 7.81 -9.08 -17.34
C SER A 48 6.98 -10.29 -16.89
N ALA A 49 6.66 -10.41 -15.62
CA ALA A 49 5.81 -11.50 -15.09
C ALA A 49 4.31 -11.29 -15.36
N PHE A 50 3.90 -10.09 -15.73
CA PHE A 50 2.51 -9.78 -16.08
C PHE A 50 2.22 -10.00 -17.55
N THR A 51 0.94 -10.24 -17.88
CA THR A 51 0.48 -10.31 -19.27
C THR A 51 0.58 -8.95 -19.98
N PRO A 52 0.56 -8.87 -21.31
CA PRO A 52 0.52 -7.60 -22.03
C PRO A 52 -0.58 -6.65 -21.55
N ASP A 53 -1.81 -7.15 -21.43
CA ASP A 53 -2.97 -6.37 -20.96
C ASP A 53 -2.80 -5.87 -19.55
N ASP A 54 -2.25 -6.70 -18.66
CA ASP A 54 -1.95 -6.30 -17.29
C ASP A 54 -0.87 -5.22 -17.24
N ARG A 55 0.20 -5.34 -18.03
CA ARG A 55 1.24 -4.31 -18.09
C ARG A 55 0.70 -2.95 -18.53
N MET A 56 -0.18 -2.94 -19.54
CA MET A 56 -0.80 -1.69 -20.00
C MET A 56 -1.71 -1.08 -18.93
N ALA A 57 -2.48 -1.91 -18.23
CA ALA A 57 -3.28 -1.45 -17.09
C ALA A 57 -2.39 -0.93 -15.95
N ILE A 58 -1.32 -1.63 -15.61
CA ILE A 58 -0.33 -1.19 -14.62
C ILE A 58 0.30 0.13 -15.04
N LEU A 59 0.66 0.31 -16.30
CA LEU A 59 1.22 1.55 -16.82
C LEU A 59 0.25 2.74 -16.63
N SER A 60 -1.04 2.53 -16.90
CA SER A 60 -2.07 3.57 -16.67
C SER A 60 -2.18 3.97 -15.20
N LEU A 61 -1.90 3.04 -14.28
CA LEU A 61 -1.87 3.31 -12.85
C LEU A 61 -0.61 4.07 -12.43
N ILE A 62 0.58 3.56 -12.80
CA ILE A 62 1.85 4.06 -12.26
C ILE A 62 2.32 5.37 -12.88
N SER A 63 1.98 5.64 -14.15
CA SER A 63 2.40 6.87 -14.86
C SER A 63 1.93 8.16 -14.17
N PRO A 64 0.66 8.32 -13.78
CA PRO A 64 0.21 9.53 -13.09
C PRO A 64 0.71 9.64 -11.66
N LEU A 65 1.13 8.53 -11.03
CA LEU A 65 1.55 8.49 -9.63
C LEU A 65 3.00 8.93 -9.43
N LYS A 66 3.84 8.89 -10.48
CA LYS A 66 5.27 9.23 -10.42
C LYS A 66 5.98 8.54 -9.26
N LEU A 67 5.92 7.22 -9.25
CA LEU A 67 6.45 6.41 -8.15
C LEU A 67 7.97 6.32 -8.22
N GLY A 68 8.65 6.60 -7.10
CA GLY A 68 10.06 6.22 -6.96
C GLY A 68 10.23 4.70 -6.86
N GLU A 69 11.46 4.23 -7.04
CA GLU A 69 11.86 2.81 -7.16
C GLU A 69 11.22 1.88 -6.11
N ASN A 70 11.27 2.27 -4.83
CA ASN A 70 10.74 1.44 -3.74
C ASN A 70 9.20 1.36 -3.75
N ARG A 71 8.53 2.49 -4.05
CA ARG A 71 7.07 2.54 -4.16
C ARG A 71 6.57 1.77 -5.37
N LEU A 72 7.28 1.86 -6.49
CA LEU A 72 6.98 1.07 -7.68
C LEU A 72 7.08 -0.42 -7.38
N ARG A 73 8.19 -0.85 -6.75
CA ARG A 73 8.36 -2.24 -6.34
C ARG A 73 7.24 -2.74 -5.43
N GLU A 74 6.87 -1.96 -4.42
CA GLU A 74 5.78 -2.28 -3.49
C GLU A 74 4.44 -2.42 -4.23
N THR A 75 4.13 -1.47 -5.11
CA THR A 75 2.90 -1.51 -5.93
C THR A 75 2.83 -2.75 -6.80
N LEU A 76 3.90 -3.06 -7.53
CA LEU A 76 3.98 -4.27 -8.36
C LEU A 76 3.86 -5.55 -7.52
N THR A 77 4.47 -5.57 -6.33
CA THR A 77 4.35 -6.70 -5.41
C THR A 77 2.90 -6.89 -4.95
N PHE A 78 2.21 -5.83 -4.55
CA PHE A 78 0.80 -5.93 -4.16
C PHE A 78 -0.07 -6.44 -5.31
N LEU A 79 0.08 -5.90 -6.51
CA LEU A 79 -0.68 -6.35 -7.68
C LEU A 79 -0.45 -7.84 -7.96
N GLU A 80 0.81 -8.30 -7.95
CA GLU A 80 1.16 -9.71 -8.16
C GLU A 80 0.53 -10.62 -7.08
N GLU A 81 0.64 -10.25 -5.81
CA GLU A 81 0.14 -11.05 -4.70
C GLU A 81 -1.40 -11.08 -4.63
N ILE A 82 -2.06 -9.94 -4.89
CA ILE A 82 -3.53 -9.87 -4.95
C ILE A 82 -4.05 -10.69 -6.13
N SER A 83 -3.45 -10.55 -7.31
CA SER A 83 -3.82 -11.32 -8.51
C SER A 83 -3.72 -12.82 -8.25
N ARG A 84 -2.62 -13.27 -7.67
CA ARG A 84 -2.40 -14.70 -7.34
C ARG A 84 -3.41 -15.21 -6.32
N ARG A 85 -3.66 -14.46 -5.24
CA ARG A 85 -4.58 -14.87 -4.19
C ARG A 85 -6.03 -14.92 -4.66
N ASN A 86 -6.46 -13.89 -5.41
CA ASN A 86 -7.85 -13.73 -5.81
C ASN A 86 -8.15 -14.37 -7.19
N GLN A 87 -7.12 -14.93 -7.85
CA GLN A 87 -7.24 -15.51 -9.20
C GLN A 87 -7.85 -14.52 -10.20
N CYS A 88 -7.44 -13.25 -10.13
CA CYS A 88 -7.88 -12.17 -11.02
C CYS A 88 -6.68 -11.51 -11.70
N SER A 89 -6.91 -10.78 -12.80
CA SER A 89 -5.85 -10.05 -13.50
C SER A 89 -5.44 -8.77 -12.75
N ALA A 90 -4.23 -8.28 -12.99
CA ALA A 90 -3.84 -6.96 -12.50
C ALA A 90 -4.71 -5.85 -13.12
N ARG A 91 -5.17 -6.05 -14.35
CA ARG A 91 -6.13 -5.18 -15.04
C ARG A 91 -7.44 -5.05 -14.24
N ASP A 92 -7.98 -6.16 -13.70
CA ASP A 92 -9.20 -6.14 -12.89
C ASP A 92 -9.00 -5.35 -11.60
N ILE A 93 -7.82 -5.47 -10.98
CA ILE A 93 -7.48 -4.73 -9.76
C ILE A 93 -7.37 -3.23 -10.06
N VAL A 94 -6.63 -2.87 -11.10
CA VAL A 94 -6.47 -1.46 -11.51
C VAL A 94 -7.80 -0.85 -11.94
N GLY A 95 -8.67 -1.62 -12.60
CA GLY A 95 -9.99 -1.21 -13.04
C GLY A 95 -11.03 -1.01 -11.93
N ARG A 96 -10.70 -1.30 -10.68
CA ARG A 96 -11.64 -1.12 -9.56
C ARG A 96 -12.10 0.33 -9.43
N PRO A 97 -13.41 0.54 -9.17
CA PRO A 97 -13.99 1.88 -9.05
C PRO A 97 -13.24 2.78 -8.07
N GLU A 98 -12.78 2.23 -6.93
CA GLU A 98 -12.05 2.96 -5.89
C GLU A 98 -10.71 3.50 -6.40
N ILE A 99 -9.97 2.69 -7.16
CA ILE A 99 -8.68 3.10 -7.75
C ILE A 99 -8.91 4.14 -8.84
N GLN A 100 -9.89 3.90 -9.73
CA GLN A 100 -10.20 4.83 -10.82
C GLN A 100 -10.71 6.17 -10.29
N ALA A 101 -11.51 6.17 -9.22
CA ALA A 101 -11.96 7.39 -8.55
C ALA A 101 -10.78 8.22 -8.01
N ILE A 102 -9.76 7.57 -7.40
CA ILE A 102 -8.55 8.26 -6.93
C ILE A 102 -7.78 8.87 -8.10
N LEU A 103 -7.58 8.12 -9.19
CA LEU A 103 -6.82 8.58 -10.34
C LEU A 103 -7.48 9.78 -11.04
N SER A 104 -8.82 9.81 -11.09
CA SER A 104 -9.60 10.87 -11.74
C SER A 104 -9.68 12.18 -10.94
N GLN A 105 -9.37 12.17 -9.63
CA GLN A 105 -9.40 13.39 -8.80
C GLN A 105 -8.31 14.38 -9.21
N LYS A 106 -8.71 15.53 -9.75
CA LYS A 106 -7.78 16.56 -10.26
C LYS A 106 -7.10 17.37 -9.14
N GLU A 107 -7.75 17.47 -7.99
CA GLU A 107 -7.29 18.23 -6.83
C GLU A 107 -6.13 17.55 -6.10
N LEU A 108 -5.94 16.23 -6.30
CA LEU A 108 -4.89 15.47 -5.65
C LEU A 108 -3.58 15.54 -6.40
N THR A 109 -2.51 15.78 -5.65
CA THR A 109 -1.14 15.63 -6.17
C THR A 109 -0.82 14.15 -6.45
N SER A 110 0.20 13.89 -7.29
CA SER A 110 0.67 12.52 -7.58
C SER A 110 1.03 11.77 -6.29
N SER A 111 1.65 12.44 -5.32
CA SER A 111 2.00 11.82 -4.03
C SER A 111 0.77 11.45 -3.21
N GLN A 112 -0.25 12.32 -3.15
CA GLN A 112 -1.50 12.03 -2.44
C GLN A 112 -2.27 10.88 -3.10
N LYS A 113 -2.32 10.85 -4.44
CA LYS A 113 -2.88 9.72 -5.19
C LYS A 113 -2.14 8.42 -4.87
N ALA A 114 -0.79 8.46 -4.88
CA ALA A 114 0.03 7.30 -4.58
C ALA A 114 -0.25 6.72 -3.19
N GLU A 115 -0.35 7.57 -2.16
CA GLU A 115 -0.68 7.12 -0.80
C GLU A 115 -2.09 6.52 -0.70
N ARG A 116 -3.08 7.12 -1.37
CA ARG A 116 -4.46 6.59 -1.38
C ARG A 116 -4.55 5.25 -2.13
N VAL A 117 -3.90 5.15 -3.29
CA VAL A 117 -3.83 3.88 -4.05
C VAL A 117 -3.12 2.81 -3.23
N LYS A 118 -1.99 3.15 -2.60
CA LYS A 118 -1.27 2.23 -1.71
C LYS A 118 -2.19 1.70 -0.60
N LYS A 119 -2.99 2.57 0.02
CA LYS A 119 -3.95 2.16 1.05
C LYS A 119 -4.95 1.13 0.49
N VAL A 120 -5.58 1.42 -0.65
CA VAL A 120 -6.53 0.50 -1.29
C VAL A 120 -5.86 -0.85 -1.60
N LEU A 121 -4.66 -0.84 -2.18
CA LEU A 121 -3.93 -2.08 -2.46
C LEU A 121 -3.56 -2.85 -1.19
N LYS A 122 -3.18 -2.16 -0.10
CA LYS A 122 -2.92 -2.78 1.20
C LYS A 122 -4.17 -3.45 1.76
N ASP A 123 -5.31 -2.76 1.73
CA ASP A 123 -6.59 -3.28 2.21
C ASP A 123 -7.01 -4.51 1.40
N LEU A 124 -6.86 -4.45 0.07
CA LEU A 124 -7.07 -5.60 -0.80
C LEU A 124 -6.09 -6.75 -0.53
N ARG A 125 -4.85 -6.47 -0.16
CA ARG A 125 -3.84 -7.48 0.14
C ARG A 125 -4.06 -8.16 1.49
N TYR A 126 -4.58 -7.42 2.48
CA TYR A 126 -4.78 -7.87 3.85
C TYR A 126 -6.22 -7.67 4.33
N PRO A 127 -7.22 -8.33 3.69
CA PRO A 127 -8.64 -8.07 3.97
C PRO A 127 -9.06 -8.38 5.40
N LYS A 128 -8.49 -9.41 6.03
CA LYS A 128 -8.78 -9.71 7.44
C LYS A 128 -8.29 -8.61 8.37
N MET A 129 -7.09 -8.10 8.13
CA MET A 129 -6.54 -7.00 8.92
C MET A 129 -7.36 -5.71 8.72
N HIS A 130 -7.75 -5.41 7.48
CA HIS A 130 -8.63 -4.30 7.17
C HIS A 130 -9.97 -4.40 7.91
N GLN A 131 -10.61 -5.58 7.89
CA GLN A 131 -11.85 -5.81 8.64
C GLN A 131 -11.64 -5.58 10.15
N MET A 132 -10.57 -6.10 10.73
CA MET A 132 -10.25 -5.89 12.15
C MET A 132 -9.99 -4.40 12.47
N GLU A 133 -9.29 -3.67 11.59
CA GLU A 133 -9.09 -2.22 11.71
C GLU A 133 -10.42 -1.46 11.68
N GLU A 134 -11.33 -1.81 10.76
CA GLU A 134 -12.67 -1.18 10.68
C GLU A 134 -13.53 -1.45 11.92
N GLU A 135 -13.55 -2.70 12.38
CA GLU A 135 -14.28 -3.09 13.60
C GLU A 135 -13.73 -2.37 14.84
N PHE A 136 -12.40 -2.27 14.95
CA PHE A 136 -11.73 -1.55 16.02
C PHE A 136 -12.09 -0.05 15.99
N GLU A 137 -11.97 0.62 14.85
CA GLU A 137 -12.30 2.03 14.71
C GLU A 137 -13.79 2.31 14.92
N LYS A 138 -14.67 1.37 14.58
CA LYS A 138 -16.09 1.47 14.90
C LYS A 138 -16.32 1.44 16.42
N LYS A 139 -15.82 0.43 17.10
CA LYS A 139 -15.92 0.31 18.57
C LYS A 139 -15.31 1.53 19.28
N LYS A 140 -14.13 1.98 18.82
CA LYS A 140 -13.46 3.16 19.37
C LYS A 140 -14.31 4.43 19.26
N ARG A 141 -15.03 4.63 18.15
CA ARG A 141 -15.97 5.78 18.02
C ARG A 141 -17.11 5.69 19.03
N ASP A 142 -17.65 4.49 19.26
CA ASP A 142 -18.76 4.26 20.18
C ASP A 142 -18.37 4.54 21.64
N LEU A 143 -17.08 4.44 21.97
CA LEU A 143 -16.56 4.78 23.30
C LEU A 143 -16.63 6.27 23.65
N ASN A 144 -16.71 7.17 22.64
CA ASN A 144 -16.75 8.62 22.81
C ASN A 144 -15.61 9.16 23.71
N LEU A 145 -14.37 8.78 23.37
CA LEU A 145 -13.20 9.23 24.11
C LEU A 145 -12.98 10.75 23.96
N PRO A 146 -12.44 11.42 24.99
CA PRO A 146 -11.98 12.80 24.84
C PRO A 146 -10.96 12.96 23.72
N SER A 147 -10.94 14.11 23.05
CA SER A 147 -10.08 14.36 21.88
C SER A 147 -8.57 14.26 22.18
N ASN A 148 -8.18 14.43 23.43
CA ASN A 148 -6.81 14.30 23.91
C ASN A 148 -6.46 12.90 24.44
N VAL A 149 -7.35 11.91 24.24
CA VAL A 149 -7.13 10.49 24.57
C VAL A 149 -7.14 9.67 23.28
N SER A 150 -6.08 8.92 23.07
CA SER A 150 -5.93 8.00 21.93
C SER A 150 -5.92 6.55 22.40
N LEU A 151 -6.67 5.71 21.73
CA LEU A 151 -6.70 4.26 21.94
C LEU A 151 -6.10 3.56 20.72
N HIS A 152 -5.18 2.64 20.95
CA HIS A 152 -4.46 1.90 19.92
C HIS A 152 -4.52 0.41 20.18
N HIS A 153 -4.72 -0.35 19.11
CA HIS A 153 -4.52 -1.80 19.12
C HIS A 153 -3.03 -2.16 18.94
N PRO A 154 -2.60 -3.36 19.29
CA PRO A 154 -1.24 -3.82 19.01
C PRO A 154 -0.99 -3.87 17.49
N PRO A 155 0.28 -3.70 17.06
CA PRO A 155 0.64 -3.81 15.65
C PRO A 155 0.11 -5.11 15.03
N PHE A 156 -0.51 -5.02 13.86
CA PHE A 156 -1.10 -6.15 13.12
C PHE A 156 -2.16 -6.95 13.89
N PHE A 157 -2.69 -6.42 14.98
CA PHE A 157 -3.54 -7.14 15.96
C PHE A 157 -2.84 -8.39 16.55
N GLU A 158 -1.52 -8.42 16.52
CA GLU A 158 -0.73 -9.49 17.12
C GLU A 158 -0.40 -9.14 18.56
N GLY A 159 -0.99 -9.89 19.49
CA GLY A 159 -0.81 -9.69 20.92
C GLY A 159 -2.11 -9.39 21.66
N ARG A 160 -2.01 -9.36 22.97
CA ARG A 160 -3.13 -9.03 23.87
C ARG A 160 -2.88 -7.65 24.49
N GLY A 161 -3.91 -6.86 24.52
CA GLY A 161 -3.90 -5.58 25.22
C GLY A 161 -4.01 -4.38 24.29
N LEU A 162 -4.58 -3.33 24.84
CA LEU A 162 -4.77 -2.05 24.19
C LEU A 162 -3.82 -1.02 24.82
N LYS A 163 -3.36 -0.07 24.03
CA LYS A 163 -2.53 1.04 24.50
C LYS A 163 -3.39 2.30 24.56
N ILE A 164 -3.43 2.96 25.72
CA ILE A 164 -4.05 4.26 25.88
C ILE A 164 -2.96 5.31 26.03
N GLU A 165 -3.03 6.34 25.21
CA GLU A 165 -2.15 7.51 25.29
C GLU A 165 -3.00 8.77 25.49
N PHE A 166 -2.56 9.67 26.35
CA PHE A 166 -3.21 10.96 26.55
C PHE A 166 -2.21 12.06 26.86
N GLN A 167 -2.60 13.29 26.57
CA GLN A 167 -1.83 14.47 26.85
C GLN A 167 -2.67 15.45 27.68
N PHE A 168 -2.03 16.17 28.61
CA PHE A 168 -2.68 17.18 29.46
C PHE A 168 -1.68 18.31 29.74
N GLU A 169 -2.21 19.51 29.86
CA GLU A 169 -1.44 20.70 30.22
C GLU A 169 -1.73 21.16 31.68
N THR A 170 -2.87 20.75 32.21
CA THR A 170 -3.30 21.16 33.55
C THR A 170 -3.76 19.97 34.39
N MET A 171 -3.65 20.11 35.74
CA MET A 171 -4.19 19.11 36.68
C MET A 171 -5.70 18.93 36.57
N LYS A 172 -6.42 19.99 36.13
CA LYS A 172 -7.86 19.90 35.88
C LYS A 172 -8.16 18.97 34.73
N GLU A 173 -7.44 19.09 33.62
CA GLU A 173 -7.54 18.18 32.46
C GLU A 173 -7.17 16.75 32.85
N TYR A 174 -6.05 16.57 33.55
CA TYR A 174 -5.64 15.26 34.06
C TYR A 174 -6.77 14.57 34.82
N ARG A 175 -7.38 15.28 35.80
CA ARG A 175 -8.49 14.71 36.59
C ARG A 175 -9.71 14.38 35.73
N ALA A 176 -10.02 15.20 34.73
CA ALA A 176 -11.12 14.94 33.80
C ALA A 176 -10.88 13.70 32.97
N ILE A 177 -9.65 13.54 32.46
CA ILE A 177 -9.24 12.33 31.69
C ILE A 177 -9.35 11.10 32.59
N MET A 178 -8.80 11.11 33.80
CA MET A 178 -8.86 10.00 34.75
C MET A 178 -10.30 9.58 35.05
N LYS A 179 -11.19 10.55 35.27
CA LYS A 179 -12.62 10.27 35.47
C LYS A 179 -13.24 9.62 34.21
N SER A 180 -12.89 10.09 33.00
CA SER A 180 -13.37 9.52 31.75
C SER A 180 -12.88 8.09 31.56
N LEU A 181 -11.60 7.83 31.85
CA LEU A 181 -11.01 6.48 31.76
C LEU A 181 -11.59 5.52 32.80
N SER A 182 -11.90 6.01 34.01
CA SER A 182 -12.61 5.18 35.01
C SER A 182 -13.99 4.78 34.52
N ASN A 183 -14.75 5.70 33.94
CA ASN A 183 -16.06 5.40 33.37
C ASN A 183 -15.97 4.47 32.14
N LEU A 184 -14.84 4.48 31.43
CA LEU A 184 -14.58 3.61 30.29
C LEU A 184 -14.43 2.15 30.73
N ALA A 185 -13.81 1.92 31.88
CA ALA A 185 -13.61 0.58 32.43
C ALA A 185 -14.93 -0.15 32.73
N ASP A 186 -16.00 0.58 32.96
CA ASP A 186 -17.34 0.03 33.24
C ASP A 186 -18.17 -0.21 31.97
N LYS A 187 -17.64 0.14 30.76
CA LYS A 187 -18.34 -0.05 29.50
C LYS A 187 -18.08 -1.45 28.95
N LYS A 188 -19.17 -2.16 28.63
CA LYS A 188 -19.11 -3.49 28.01
C LYS A 188 -18.40 -3.48 26.67
N GLU A 189 -18.60 -2.43 25.88
CA GLU A 189 -17.97 -2.25 24.57
C GLU A 189 -16.44 -2.18 24.68
N PHE A 190 -15.90 -1.65 25.78
CA PHE A 190 -14.46 -1.61 26.04
C PHE A 190 -13.93 -2.98 26.46
N GLU A 191 -14.67 -3.73 27.27
CA GLU A 191 -14.32 -5.11 27.63
C GLU A 191 -14.27 -6.01 26.39
N GLU A 192 -15.20 -5.84 25.45
CA GLU A 192 -15.26 -6.60 24.17
C GLU A 192 -14.11 -6.27 23.19
N MET A 193 -13.26 -5.30 23.50
CA MET A 193 -12.09 -4.95 22.69
C MET A 193 -10.80 -5.60 23.20
N LEU A 194 -10.82 -6.18 24.40
CA LEU A 194 -9.71 -6.91 25.02
C LEU A 194 -9.73 -8.40 24.64
#